data_8f42cdf3739556569c1f7d76d3eee00b
#
_entry.id   8f42cdf3739556569c1f7d76d3eee00b
#
_cell.length_a   1.000
_cell.length_b   1.000
_cell.length_c   1.000
_cell.angle_alpha   90.00
_cell.angle_beta   90.00
_cell.angle_gamma   90.00
#
_symmetry.space_group_name_H-M   'P 1'
#
loop_
_entity.id
_entity.type
_entity.pdbx_description
1 polymer ?
#
loop_
_entity_poly.entity_id
_entity_poly.type
_entity_poly.pdbx_seq_one_letter_code
_entity_poly.pdbx_strand_id
1 'polypeptide(L)'
;MSFVVMTDTSGNLPPQYIFDYSLQVIPFSYFIEGKEYNSVKNPDFDAEDFYARIKKGMKVTTSQIPPQQYADFFEPALREGRDVIFICMSSGISGSCNSAKIAARMMMEAYPDRIVEVIDTRGASLGEGIIAL
;
A
#
# COMPACT_ATOMS: atom_id res chain seq x y z
N MET A 1 -24.18 2.11 -5.40
CA MET A 1 -23.11 1.72 -4.48
C MET A 1 -21.78 2.07 -5.16
N SER A 2 -20.97 2.89 -4.53
CA SER A 2 -19.66 3.24 -5.06
C SER A 2 -18.55 2.68 -4.15
N PHE A 3 -17.47 2.26 -4.75
CA PHE A 3 -16.30 1.78 -4.05
C PHE A 3 -15.02 2.33 -4.67
N VAL A 4 -13.93 2.25 -3.94
CA VAL A 4 -12.59 2.60 -4.41
C VAL A 4 -11.67 1.41 -4.25
N VAL A 5 -10.84 1.18 -5.26
CA VAL A 5 -9.79 0.17 -5.21
C VAL A 5 -8.50 0.82 -4.73
N MET A 6 -7.93 0.24 -3.69
CA MET A 6 -6.68 0.69 -3.10
C MET A 6 -5.68 -0.45 -3.08
N THR A 7 -4.42 -0.12 -3.20
CA THR A 7 -3.30 -1.07 -3.09
C THR A 7 -2.11 -0.39 -2.44
N ASP A 8 -0.98 -1.05 -2.40
CA ASP A 8 0.27 -0.50 -1.89
C ASP A 8 1.36 -0.45 -2.97
N THR A 9 2.47 0.19 -2.68
CA THR A 9 3.57 0.36 -3.63
C THR A 9 4.30 -0.94 -3.98
N SER A 10 4.07 -2.03 -3.24
CA SER A 10 4.67 -3.33 -3.56
C SER A 10 4.09 -3.97 -4.83
N GLY A 11 2.95 -3.48 -5.32
CA GLY A 11 2.38 -3.88 -6.61
C GLY A 11 3.20 -3.47 -7.82
N ASN A 12 4.12 -2.52 -7.65
CA ASN A 12 5.02 -2.01 -8.69
C ASN A 12 4.33 -1.61 -9.99
N LEU A 13 3.10 -1.10 -9.89
CA LEU A 13 2.33 -0.66 -11.04
C LEU A 13 2.93 0.60 -11.64
N PRO A 14 3.08 0.66 -12.97
CA PRO A 14 3.44 1.90 -13.65
C PRO A 14 2.44 3.02 -13.34
N PRO A 15 2.88 4.29 -13.21
CA PRO A 15 2.00 5.42 -12.90
C PRO A 15 0.80 5.55 -13.84
N GLN A 16 0.95 5.18 -15.10
CA GLN A 16 -0.13 5.23 -16.07
C GLN A 16 -1.32 4.35 -15.67
N TYR A 17 -1.07 3.11 -15.20
CA TYR A 17 -2.14 2.22 -14.76
C TYR A 17 -2.82 2.73 -13.49
N ILE A 18 -2.05 3.31 -12.56
CA ILE A 18 -2.61 3.92 -11.35
C ILE A 18 -3.60 5.02 -11.73
N PHE A 19 -3.24 5.86 -12.69
CA PHE A 19 -4.08 6.93 -13.19
C PHE A 19 -5.30 6.40 -13.96
N ASP A 20 -5.10 5.52 -14.95
CA ASP A 20 -6.15 5.03 -15.84
C ASP A 20 -7.25 4.26 -15.10
N TYR A 21 -6.89 3.53 -14.04
CA TYR A 21 -7.83 2.77 -13.21
C TYR A 21 -8.24 3.51 -11.93
N SER A 22 -7.81 4.75 -11.75
CA SER A 22 -8.11 5.57 -10.55
C SER A 22 -7.77 4.86 -9.23
N LEU A 23 -6.67 4.14 -9.20
CA LEU A 23 -6.22 3.43 -8.02
C LEU A 23 -5.66 4.39 -6.97
N GLN A 24 -5.94 4.12 -5.71
CA GLN A 24 -5.26 4.78 -4.61
C GLN A 24 -4.16 3.87 -4.06
N VAL A 25 -2.96 4.41 -3.90
CA VAL A 25 -1.77 3.64 -3.53
C VAL A 25 -1.18 4.17 -2.24
N ILE A 26 -1.14 3.32 -1.20
CA ILE A 26 -0.46 3.64 0.05
C ILE A 26 1.03 3.32 -0.08
N PRO A 27 1.93 4.26 0.26
CA PRO A 27 3.36 4.03 0.09
C PRO A 27 3.94 3.20 1.24
N PHE A 28 4.74 2.18 0.90
CA PHE A 28 5.70 1.61 1.83
C PHE A 28 6.89 2.54 2.00
N SER A 29 7.43 2.56 3.21
CA SER A 29 8.69 3.23 3.49
C SER A 29 9.86 2.25 3.45
N TYR A 30 11.01 2.72 2.95
CA TYR A 30 12.29 2.06 3.06
C TYR A 30 13.30 3.04 3.65
N PHE A 31 14.37 2.50 4.21
CA PHE A 31 15.39 3.28 4.90
C PHE A 31 16.76 2.95 4.32
N ILE A 32 17.51 3.98 4.00
CA ILE A 32 18.92 3.87 3.62
C ILE A 32 19.73 4.58 4.71
N GLU A 33 20.61 3.85 5.37
CA GLU A 33 21.42 4.37 6.48
C GLU A 33 20.57 5.12 7.54
N GLY A 34 19.35 4.60 7.80
CA GLY A 34 18.43 5.18 8.79
C GLY A 34 17.56 6.35 8.30
N LYS A 35 17.79 6.86 7.09
CA LYS A 35 16.94 7.90 6.50
C LYS A 35 15.76 7.29 5.75
N GLU A 36 14.55 7.77 6.04
CA GLU A 36 13.32 7.30 5.44
C GLU A 36 13.07 7.87 4.05
N TYR A 37 12.64 6.99 3.15
CA TYR A 37 12.20 7.30 1.78
C TYR A 37 10.87 6.61 1.48
N ASN A 38 10.01 7.24 0.72
CA ASN A 38 8.80 6.64 0.14
C ASN A 38 8.33 7.44 -1.07
N SER A 39 7.34 6.93 -1.81
CA SER A 39 6.85 7.56 -3.04
C SER A 39 6.21 8.95 -2.85
N VAL A 40 5.77 9.29 -1.65
CA VAL A 40 5.23 10.61 -1.33
C VAL A 40 6.34 11.61 -1.03
N LYS A 41 7.31 11.21 -0.19
CA LYS A 41 8.45 12.07 0.20
C LYS A 41 9.48 12.19 -0.92
N ASN A 42 9.61 11.15 -1.74
CA ASN A 42 10.61 11.03 -2.79
C ASN A 42 9.96 10.48 -4.06
N PRO A 43 9.18 11.30 -4.79
CA PRO A 43 8.45 10.84 -5.98
C PRO A 43 9.36 10.46 -7.14
N ASP A 44 10.56 11.04 -7.21
CA ASP A 44 11.54 10.79 -8.27
C ASP A 44 12.49 9.65 -7.86
N PHE A 45 11.92 8.43 -7.79
CA PHE A 45 12.73 7.25 -7.47
C PHE A 45 13.66 6.88 -8.62
N ASP A 46 14.96 6.95 -8.35
CA ASP A 46 16.03 6.51 -9.26
C ASP A 46 16.48 5.09 -8.90
N ALA A 47 16.07 4.13 -9.71
CA ALA A 47 16.39 2.72 -9.50
C ALA A 47 17.89 2.44 -9.68
N GLU A 48 18.55 3.11 -10.63
CA GLU A 48 20.00 2.94 -10.85
C GLU A 48 20.79 3.39 -9.63
N ASP A 49 20.54 4.58 -9.11
CA ASP A 49 21.18 5.09 -7.90
C ASP A 49 20.90 4.19 -6.69
N PHE A 50 19.64 3.76 -6.51
CA PHE A 50 19.23 2.88 -5.43
C PHE A 50 20.02 1.56 -5.43
N TYR A 51 20.08 0.87 -6.57
CA TYR A 51 20.83 -0.38 -6.67
C TYR A 51 22.34 -0.18 -6.62
N ALA A 52 22.86 0.95 -7.11
CA ALA A 52 24.28 1.30 -6.97
C ALA A 52 24.70 1.47 -5.50
N ARG A 53 23.84 2.08 -4.68
CA ARG A 53 24.05 2.21 -3.23
C ARG A 53 24.07 0.85 -2.53
N ILE A 54 23.15 -0.04 -2.87
CA ILE A 54 23.10 -1.42 -2.34
C ILE A 54 24.41 -2.15 -2.71
N LYS A 55 24.85 -2.06 -3.96
CA LYS A 55 26.12 -2.68 -4.40
C LYS A 55 27.34 -2.15 -3.65
N LYS A 56 27.31 -0.88 -3.21
CA LYS A 56 28.36 -0.27 -2.36
C LYS A 56 28.27 -0.70 -0.90
N GLY A 57 27.31 -1.56 -0.54
CA GLY A 57 27.15 -2.08 0.83
C GLY A 57 26.36 -1.19 1.76
N MET A 58 25.63 -0.19 1.25
CA MET A 58 24.74 0.63 2.09
C MET A 58 23.60 -0.24 2.64
N LYS A 59 23.31 -0.07 3.93
CA LYS A 59 22.25 -0.82 4.60
C LYS A 59 20.89 -0.26 4.19
N VAL A 60 20.07 -1.12 3.59
CA VAL A 60 18.68 -0.83 3.24
C VAL A 60 17.76 -1.72 4.06
N THR A 61 16.76 -1.11 4.69
CA THR A 61 15.72 -1.80 5.46
C THR A 61 14.35 -1.30 5.05
N THR A 62 13.31 -2.08 5.35
CA THR A 62 11.91 -1.71 5.12
C THR A 62 11.14 -1.79 6.43
N SER A 63 9.99 -1.12 6.50
CA SER A 63 9.07 -1.24 7.62
C SER A 63 7.69 -1.64 7.13
N GLN A 64 6.94 -2.34 8.01
CA GLN A 64 5.52 -2.58 7.78
C GLN A 64 4.73 -1.28 7.97
N ILE A 65 3.60 -1.19 7.28
CA ILE A 65 2.64 -0.11 7.52
C ILE A 65 1.81 -0.48 8.76
N PRO A 66 1.79 0.37 9.80
CA PRO A 66 1.00 0.09 11.00
C PRO A 66 -0.51 0.23 10.73
N PRO A 67 -1.37 -0.43 11.54
CA PRO A 67 -2.82 -0.38 11.36
C PRO A 67 -3.40 1.03 11.33
N GLN A 68 -2.90 1.94 12.16
CA GLN A 68 -3.39 3.32 12.19
C GLN A 68 -3.15 4.05 10.85
N GLN A 69 -2.02 3.81 10.20
CA GLN A 69 -1.73 4.42 8.90
C GLN A 69 -2.67 3.91 7.81
N TYR A 70 -3.03 2.62 7.85
CA TYR A 70 -4.06 2.06 6.97
C TYR A 70 -5.44 2.67 7.27
N ALA A 71 -5.80 2.81 8.55
CA ALA A 71 -7.06 3.43 8.95
C ALA A 71 -7.17 4.86 8.40
N ASP A 72 -6.13 5.66 8.58
CA ASP A 72 -6.06 7.03 8.07
C ASP A 72 -6.14 7.08 6.53
N PHE A 73 -5.65 6.05 5.86
CA PHE A 73 -5.70 5.92 4.40
C PHE A 73 -7.09 5.52 3.88
N PHE A 74 -7.81 4.67 4.60
CA PHE A 74 -9.17 4.23 4.22
C PHE A 74 -10.23 5.28 4.53
N GLU A 75 -10.06 6.02 5.61
CA GLU A 75 -11.09 6.91 6.17
C GLU A 75 -11.66 7.93 5.19
N PRO A 76 -10.87 8.63 4.34
CA PRO A 76 -11.42 9.63 3.42
C PRO A 76 -12.49 9.06 2.48
N ALA A 77 -12.28 7.84 1.95
CA ALA A 77 -13.25 7.18 1.08
C ALA A 77 -14.54 6.83 1.82
N LEU A 78 -14.41 6.30 3.04
CA LEU A 78 -15.56 5.92 3.87
C LEU A 78 -16.38 7.14 4.28
N ARG A 79 -15.70 8.25 4.60
CA ARG A 79 -16.33 9.53 4.94
C ARG A 79 -17.13 10.10 3.77
N GLU A 80 -16.66 9.87 2.54
CA GLU A 80 -17.36 10.24 1.30
C GLU A 80 -18.49 9.25 0.93
N GLY A 81 -18.75 8.23 1.73
CA GLY A 81 -19.79 7.23 1.49
C GLY A 81 -19.40 6.15 0.49
N ARG A 82 -18.11 5.95 0.24
CA ARG A 82 -17.60 4.89 -0.64
C ARG A 82 -17.04 3.72 0.17
N ASP A 83 -17.27 2.52 -0.31
CA ASP A 83 -16.65 1.31 0.24
C ASP A 83 -15.20 1.18 -0.26
N VAL A 84 -14.39 0.37 0.41
CA VAL A 84 -12.98 0.18 0.09
C VAL A 84 -12.70 -1.29 -0.21
N ILE A 85 -12.03 -1.54 -1.33
CA ILE A 85 -11.39 -2.82 -1.63
C ILE A 85 -9.89 -2.59 -1.60
N PHE A 86 -9.19 -3.18 -0.64
CA PHE A 86 -7.75 -3.07 -0.51
C PHE A 86 -7.06 -4.35 -0.94
N ILE A 87 -6.19 -4.23 -1.93
CA ILE A 87 -5.41 -5.33 -2.49
C ILE A 87 -4.02 -5.30 -1.87
N CYS A 88 -3.64 -6.33 -1.13
CA CYS A 88 -2.38 -6.33 -0.39
C CYS A 88 -1.40 -7.43 -0.81
N MET A 89 -0.12 -7.17 -0.57
CA MET A 89 0.93 -8.16 -0.70
C MET A 89 0.66 -9.37 0.20
N SER A 90 1.09 -10.56 -0.24
CA SER A 90 0.91 -11.81 0.47
C SER A 90 1.21 -11.72 1.98
N SER A 91 0.29 -12.21 2.78
CA SER A 91 0.48 -12.38 4.23
C SER A 91 1.63 -13.32 4.59
N GLY A 92 2.05 -14.18 3.67
CA GLY A 92 3.21 -15.06 3.81
C GLY A 92 4.55 -14.33 3.68
N ILE A 93 4.55 -13.10 3.12
CA ILE A 93 5.75 -12.28 2.92
C ILE A 93 5.83 -11.15 3.94
N SER A 94 4.70 -10.52 4.26
CA SER A 94 4.66 -9.33 5.12
C SER A 94 3.48 -9.38 6.09
N GLY A 95 3.68 -8.83 7.28
CA GLY A 95 2.60 -8.57 8.26
C GLY A 95 1.66 -7.43 7.88
N SER A 96 1.93 -6.70 6.79
CA SER A 96 1.13 -5.55 6.36
C SER A 96 -0.31 -5.92 6.02
N CYS A 97 -0.55 -7.11 5.44
CA CYS A 97 -1.90 -7.61 5.18
C CYS A 97 -2.71 -7.73 6.48
N ASN A 98 -2.11 -8.26 7.54
CA ASN A 98 -2.77 -8.36 8.85
C ASN A 98 -3.04 -6.96 9.44
N SER A 99 -2.09 -6.03 9.31
CA SER A 99 -2.28 -4.63 9.73
C SER A 99 -3.45 -3.97 9.00
N ALA A 100 -3.57 -4.20 7.69
CA ALA A 100 -4.70 -3.70 6.90
C ALA A 100 -6.04 -4.31 7.34
N LYS A 101 -6.07 -5.60 7.69
CA LYS A 101 -7.26 -6.26 8.21
C LYS A 101 -7.69 -5.72 9.57
N ILE A 102 -6.74 -5.40 10.44
CA ILE A 102 -7.02 -4.73 11.72
C ILE A 102 -7.63 -3.36 11.48
N ALA A 103 -7.03 -2.57 10.59
CA ALA A 103 -7.55 -1.25 10.21
C ALA A 103 -8.95 -1.33 9.60
N ALA A 104 -9.21 -2.33 8.76
CA ALA A 104 -10.52 -2.55 8.16
C ALA A 104 -11.61 -2.77 9.23
N ARG A 105 -11.34 -3.58 10.25
CA ARG A 105 -12.27 -3.78 11.37
C ARG A 105 -12.50 -2.50 12.15
N MET A 106 -11.45 -1.75 12.47
CA MET A 106 -11.54 -0.45 13.14
C MET A 106 -12.45 0.51 12.35
N MET A 107 -12.26 0.57 11.04
CA MET A 107 -13.05 1.46 10.19
C MET A 107 -14.49 1.02 10.03
N MET A 108 -14.78 -0.26 9.93
CA MET A 108 -16.16 -0.77 9.90
C MET A 108 -16.90 -0.58 11.23
N GLU A 109 -16.20 -0.56 12.36
CA GLU A 109 -16.80 -0.15 13.65
C GLU A 109 -17.13 1.35 13.69
N ALA A 110 -16.24 2.19 13.14
CA ALA A 110 -16.46 3.63 13.08
C ALA A 110 -17.49 4.05 12.01
N TYR A 111 -17.59 3.28 10.93
CA TYR A 111 -18.49 3.50 9.79
C TYR A 111 -19.34 2.24 9.53
N PRO A 112 -20.38 1.95 10.36
CA PRO A 112 -21.12 0.69 10.29
C PRO A 112 -21.84 0.40 8.98
N ASP A 113 -22.14 1.46 8.21
CA ASP A 113 -22.80 1.36 6.89
C ASP A 113 -21.81 1.22 5.74
N ARG A 114 -20.53 1.09 6.05
CA ARG A 114 -19.46 0.99 5.04
C ARG A 114 -18.75 -0.36 5.13
N ILE A 115 -18.20 -0.79 4.00
CA ILE A 115 -17.45 -2.04 3.89
C ILE A 115 -16.00 -1.72 3.53
N VAL A 116 -15.08 -2.37 4.23
CA VAL A 116 -13.65 -2.40 3.89
C VAL A 116 -13.25 -3.86 3.73
N GLU A 117 -13.04 -4.28 2.49
CA GLU A 117 -12.59 -5.64 2.18
C GLU A 117 -11.08 -5.64 1.89
N VAL A 118 -10.35 -6.49 2.59
CA VAL A 118 -8.90 -6.67 2.40
C VAL A 118 -8.64 -7.99 1.73
N ILE A 119 -8.08 -7.95 0.53
CA ILE A 119 -7.79 -9.13 -0.28
C ILE A 119 -6.31 -9.47 -0.17
N ASP A 120 -6.00 -10.60 0.44
CA ASP A 120 -4.67 -11.18 0.43
C ASP A 120 -4.42 -11.84 -0.92
N THR A 121 -3.55 -11.23 -1.74
CA THR A 121 -3.27 -11.71 -3.08
C THR A 121 -2.45 -12.98 -3.13
N ARG A 122 -1.79 -13.32 -2.02
CA ARG A 122 -0.77 -14.38 -1.95
C ARG A 122 0.33 -14.22 -3.01
N GLY A 123 0.50 -12.99 -3.49
CA GLY A 123 1.47 -12.58 -4.48
C GLY A 123 2.28 -11.37 -4.03
N ALA A 124 3.20 -10.96 -4.86
CA ALA A 124 4.03 -9.78 -4.66
C ALA A 124 4.35 -9.14 -6.01
N SER A 125 4.81 -7.88 -5.99
CA SER A 125 5.18 -7.15 -7.19
C SER A 125 4.04 -7.14 -8.21
N LEU A 126 4.32 -7.41 -9.48
CA LEU A 126 3.29 -7.41 -10.54
C LEU A 126 2.22 -8.48 -10.35
N GLY A 127 2.48 -9.56 -9.58
CA GLY A 127 1.47 -10.55 -9.22
C GLY A 127 0.35 -9.95 -8.36
N GLU A 128 0.68 -9.06 -7.43
CA GLU A 128 -0.28 -8.23 -6.69
C GLU A 128 -0.89 -7.16 -7.59
N GLY A 129 -0.05 -6.48 -8.37
CA GLY A 129 -0.48 -5.39 -9.25
C GLY A 129 -1.53 -5.82 -10.27
N ILE A 130 -1.40 -7.01 -10.88
CA ILE A 130 -2.38 -7.54 -11.82
C ILE A 130 -3.75 -7.75 -11.16
N ILE A 131 -3.79 -8.18 -9.90
CA ILE A 131 -5.06 -8.36 -9.18
C ILE A 131 -5.73 -7.02 -8.88
N ALA A 132 -4.95 -5.96 -8.70
CA ALA A 132 -5.48 -4.61 -8.46
C ALA A 132 -6.09 -3.96 -9.71
N LEU A 133 -5.75 -4.41 -10.90
CA LEU A 133 -6.30 -3.92 -12.16
C LEU A 133 -7.65 -4.56 -12.49
#